data_2c9e00e1cea60b00619f372869a48135
#
_entry.id   2c9e00e1cea60b00619f372869a48135
#
_cell.length_a   1.000
_cell.length_b   1.000
_cell.length_c   1.000
_cell.angle_alpha   90.00
_cell.angle_beta   90.00
_cell.angle_gamma   90.00
#
_symmetry.space_group_name_H-M   'P 1'
#
loop_
_entity.id
_entity.type
_entity.pdbx_description
1 polymer ?
#
loop_
_entity_poly.entity_id
_entity_poly.type
_entity_poly.pdbx_seq_one_letter_code
_entity_poly.pdbx_strand_id
1 'polypeptide(L)'
;MSKYSYITEEGFKKLKAELEQLESVERPEISRQIGEAIDKGDLSENAEYDAAKEAQGLLEAKISQLKEIVINSRIIDESKIDTSKVQMLNKVTIKNQKNGAVMTYTLVSETEADFKKGKLSINTPIAKGLIGKVVGDVVDIQVPNGVIPFEIIDISM
;
A
#
# COMPACT_ATOMS: atom_id res chain seq x y z
N MET A 1 -10.90 -16.31 5.91
CA MET A 1 -10.08 -15.12 5.64
C MET A 1 -9.75 -15.06 4.16
N SER A 2 -10.07 -13.96 3.51
CA SER A 2 -9.76 -13.79 2.10
C SER A 2 -8.26 -13.68 1.88
N LYS A 3 -7.72 -14.42 0.92
CA LYS A 3 -6.32 -14.32 0.51
C LYS A 3 -6.10 -13.18 -0.48
N TYR A 4 -7.18 -12.54 -0.93
CA TYR A 4 -7.11 -11.51 -1.96
C TYR A 4 -7.16 -10.11 -1.36
N SER A 5 -6.38 -9.20 -1.94
CA SER A 5 -6.43 -7.78 -1.62
C SER A 5 -7.08 -7.04 -2.77
N TYR A 6 -7.98 -6.12 -2.45
CA TYR A 6 -8.59 -5.28 -3.46
C TYR A 6 -7.76 -4.04 -3.69
N ILE A 7 -7.58 -3.66 -4.95
CA ILE A 7 -6.68 -2.59 -5.35
C ILE A 7 -7.29 -1.83 -6.54
N THR A 8 -6.94 -0.55 -6.68
CA THR A 8 -7.34 0.23 -7.84
C THR A 8 -6.59 -0.22 -9.08
N GLU A 9 -7.16 0.07 -10.27
CA GLU A 9 -6.46 -0.20 -11.52
C GLU A 9 -5.12 0.54 -11.58
N GLU A 10 -5.09 1.80 -11.14
CA GLU A 10 -3.85 2.58 -11.09
C GLU A 10 -2.80 1.94 -10.19
N GLY A 11 -3.22 1.52 -8.98
CA GLY A 11 -2.32 0.84 -8.05
C GLY A 11 -1.79 -0.47 -8.59
N PHE A 12 -2.64 -1.24 -9.28
CA PHE A 12 -2.24 -2.49 -9.93
C PHE A 12 -1.20 -2.25 -11.03
N LYS A 13 -1.41 -1.23 -11.86
CA LYS A 13 -0.45 -0.86 -12.90
C LYS A 13 0.90 -0.46 -12.30
N LYS A 14 0.90 0.27 -11.19
CA LYS A 14 2.13 0.64 -10.50
C LYS A 14 2.88 -0.58 -9.97
N LEU A 15 2.18 -1.53 -9.37
CA LEU A 15 2.80 -2.77 -8.89
C LEU A 15 3.42 -3.57 -10.03
N LYS A 16 2.71 -3.70 -11.13
CA LYS A 16 3.23 -4.42 -12.31
C LYS A 16 4.44 -3.72 -12.92
N ALA A 17 4.42 -2.39 -12.99
CA ALA A 17 5.55 -1.61 -13.50
C ALA A 17 6.78 -1.77 -12.61
N GLU A 18 6.60 -1.74 -11.28
CA GLU A 18 7.70 -1.96 -10.35
C GLU A 18 8.28 -3.36 -10.48
N LEU A 19 7.42 -4.37 -10.59
CA LEU A 19 7.86 -5.75 -10.78
C LEU A 19 8.64 -5.90 -12.09
N GLU A 20 8.16 -5.31 -13.18
CA GLU A 20 8.85 -5.34 -14.47
C GLU A 20 10.22 -4.67 -14.38
N GLN A 21 10.32 -3.53 -13.70
CA GLN A 21 11.59 -2.83 -13.49
C GLN A 21 12.59 -3.73 -12.76
N LEU A 22 12.15 -4.41 -11.71
CA LEU A 22 13.02 -5.30 -10.96
C LEU A 22 13.49 -6.49 -11.80
N GLU A 23 12.61 -7.07 -12.61
CA GLU A 23 12.94 -8.25 -13.41
C GLU A 23 13.74 -7.92 -14.67
N SER A 24 13.44 -6.81 -15.34
CA SER A 24 14.03 -6.49 -16.64
C SER A 24 15.23 -5.55 -16.58
N VAL A 25 15.38 -4.79 -15.52
CA VAL A 25 16.49 -3.84 -15.36
C VAL A 25 17.41 -4.23 -14.21
N GLU A 26 16.88 -4.40 -13.02
CA GLU A 26 17.71 -4.63 -11.84
C GLU A 26 18.28 -6.04 -11.75
N ARG A 27 17.51 -7.05 -12.14
CA ARG A 27 18.01 -8.43 -12.16
C ARG A 27 19.19 -8.62 -13.11
N PRO A 28 19.12 -8.15 -14.37
CA PRO A 28 20.27 -8.21 -15.28
C PRO A 28 21.48 -7.42 -14.78
N GLU A 29 21.25 -6.26 -14.15
CA GLU A 29 22.33 -5.44 -13.61
C GLU A 29 23.09 -6.16 -12.49
N ILE A 30 22.38 -6.83 -11.60
CA ILE A 30 23.01 -7.61 -10.54
C ILE A 30 23.76 -8.81 -11.12
N SER A 31 23.20 -9.47 -12.13
CA SER A 31 23.89 -10.56 -12.82
C SER A 31 25.20 -10.08 -13.44
N ARG A 32 25.19 -8.86 -14.02
CA ARG A 32 26.40 -8.25 -14.56
C ARG A 32 27.44 -8.00 -13.47
N GLN A 33 27.00 -7.47 -12.32
CA GLN A 33 27.90 -7.22 -11.18
C GLN A 33 28.52 -8.52 -10.64
N ILE A 34 27.74 -9.58 -10.58
CA ILE A 34 28.24 -10.89 -10.15
C ILE A 34 29.30 -11.39 -11.14
N GLY A 35 29.03 -11.27 -12.46
CA GLY A 35 29.98 -11.65 -13.48
C GLY A 35 31.29 -10.88 -13.38
N GLU A 36 31.22 -9.56 -13.18
CA GLU A 36 32.42 -8.73 -13.00
C GLU A 36 33.20 -9.12 -11.74
N ALA A 37 32.51 -9.42 -10.66
CA ALA A 37 33.16 -9.85 -9.42
C ALA A 37 33.87 -11.20 -9.59
N ILE A 38 33.26 -12.13 -10.33
CA ILE A 38 33.87 -13.42 -10.65
C ILE A 38 35.17 -13.21 -11.43
N ASP A 39 35.15 -12.30 -12.41
CA ASP A 39 36.32 -12.00 -13.25
C ASP A 39 37.48 -11.40 -12.47
N LYS A 40 37.24 -10.81 -11.29
CA LYS A 40 38.30 -10.19 -10.48
C LYS A 40 39.08 -11.16 -9.61
N GLY A 41 38.68 -12.43 -9.53
CA GLY A 41 39.52 -13.45 -8.91
C GLY A 41 38.83 -14.33 -7.87
N ASP A 42 39.54 -14.60 -6.74
CA ASP A 42 39.17 -15.60 -5.76
C ASP A 42 37.83 -15.29 -5.08
N LEU A 43 36.87 -16.18 -5.26
CA LEU A 43 35.51 -16.03 -4.71
C LEU A 43 35.48 -16.20 -3.18
N SER A 44 36.46 -16.91 -2.61
CA SER A 44 36.46 -17.14 -1.15
C SER A 44 36.80 -15.89 -0.35
N GLU A 45 37.46 -14.91 -0.94
CA GLU A 45 37.85 -13.65 -0.30
C GLU A 45 37.38 -12.41 -1.06
N ASN A 46 36.45 -12.57 -1.97
CA ASN A 46 35.99 -11.49 -2.85
C ASN A 46 34.77 -10.78 -2.24
N ALA A 47 35.02 -9.63 -1.60
CA ALA A 47 33.97 -8.84 -0.97
C ALA A 47 32.93 -8.31 -1.99
N GLU A 48 33.36 -8.03 -3.21
CA GLU A 48 32.45 -7.57 -4.27
C GLU A 48 31.48 -8.68 -4.68
N TYR A 49 31.99 -9.92 -4.78
CA TYR A 49 31.15 -11.08 -5.06
C TYR A 49 30.12 -11.30 -3.94
N ASP A 50 30.57 -11.27 -2.70
CA ASP A 50 29.68 -11.46 -1.55
C ASP A 50 28.60 -10.40 -1.50
N ALA A 51 28.95 -9.13 -1.74
CA ALA A 51 28.00 -8.03 -1.75
C ALA A 51 26.99 -8.19 -2.89
N ALA A 52 27.45 -8.60 -4.09
CA ALA A 52 26.56 -8.81 -5.23
C ALA A 52 25.61 -9.99 -5.01
N LYS A 53 26.07 -11.06 -4.37
CA LYS A 53 25.22 -12.22 -4.04
C LYS A 53 24.19 -11.86 -2.97
N GLU A 54 24.55 -11.06 -1.98
CA GLU A 54 23.60 -10.56 -0.99
C GLU A 54 22.55 -9.69 -1.65
N ALA A 55 22.95 -8.76 -2.52
CA ALA A 55 22.03 -7.91 -3.27
C ALA A 55 21.07 -8.74 -4.14
N GLN A 56 21.58 -9.82 -4.76
CA GLN A 56 20.75 -10.74 -5.53
C GLN A 56 19.67 -11.39 -4.67
N GLY A 57 20.06 -11.86 -3.48
CA GLY A 57 19.10 -12.48 -2.56
C GLY A 57 17.99 -11.53 -2.14
N LEU A 58 18.34 -10.28 -1.81
CA LEU A 58 17.38 -9.26 -1.43
C LEU A 58 16.45 -8.90 -2.61
N LEU A 59 17.00 -8.79 -3.81
CA LEU A 59 16.22 -8.51 -5.01
C LEU A 59 15.23 -9.64 -5.30
N GLU A 60 15.68 -10.89 -5.26
CA GLU A 60 14.80 -12.03 -5.54
C GLU A 60 13.69 -12.16 -4.49
N ALA A 61 13.97 -11.86 -3.22
CA ALA A 61 12.97 -11.84 -2.18
C ALA A 61 11.91 -10.77 -2.45
N LYS A 62 12.33 -9.57 -2.88
CA LYS A 62 11.43 -8.49 -3.23
C LYS A 62 10.57 -8.83 -4.45
N ILE A 63 11.17 -9.42 -5.48
CA ILE A 63 10.43 -9.86 -6.67
C ILE A 63 9.38 -10.90 -6.29
N SER A 64 9.74 -11.87 -5.47
CA SER A 64 8.81 -12.90 -5.01
C SER A 64 7.64 -12.30 -4.23
N GLN A 65 7.93 -11.35 -3.34
CA GLN A 65 6.90 -10.65 -2.56
C GLN A 65 5.94 -9.88 -3.47
N LEU A 66 6.46 -9.13 -4.44
CA LEU A 66 5.63 -8.38 -5.38
C LEU A 66 4.79 -9.30 -6.27
N LYS A 67 5.36 -10.41 -6.73
CA LYS A 67 4.59 -11.40 -7.50
C LYS A 67 3.42 -11.96 -6.71
N GLU A 68 3.63 -12.25 -5.45
CA GLU A 68 2.57 -12.74 -4.56
C GLU A 68 1.46 -11.68 -4.42
N ILE A 69 1.84 -10.43 -4.21
CA ILE A 69 0.88 -9.32 -4.12
C ILE A 69 0.07 -9.19 -5.41
N VAL A 70 0.73 -9.24 -6.57
CA VAL A 70 0.06 -9.15 -7.88
C VAL A 70 -0.92 -10.30 -8.08
N ILE A 71 -0.50 -11.53 -7.78
CA ILE A 71 -1.35 -12.72 -7.93
C ILE A 71 -2.59 -12.64 -7.05
N ASN A 72 -2.44 -12.13 -5.84
CA ASN A 72 -3.51 -12.03 -4.86
C ASN A 72 -4.31 -10.72 -4.93
N SER A 73 -3.98 -9.86 -5.90
CA SER A 73 -4.70 -8.60 -6.08
C SER A 73 -5.92 -8.78 -6.97
N ARG A 74 -6.98 -8.06 -6.62
CA ARG A 74 -8.19 -7.98 -7.45
C ARG A 74 -8.52 -6.53 -7.69
N ILE A 75 -8.72 -6.19 -8.96
CA ILE A 75 -9.02 -4.81 -9.36
C ILE A 75 -10.46 -4.48 -8.99
N ILE A 76 -10.66 -3.36 -8.34
CA ILE A 76 -11.97 -2.88 -7.95
C ILE A 76 -12.60 -2.17 -9.15
N ASP A 77 -13.87 -2.49 -9.42
CA ASP A 77 -14.65 -1.77 -10.42
C ASP A 77 -15.17 -0.47 -9.79
N GLU A 78 -14.48 0.63 -10.07
CA GLU A 78 -14.79 1.94 -9.51
C GLU A 78 -16.18 2.46 -9.93
N SER A 79 -16.74 1.94 -11.04
CA SER A 79 -18.07 2.34 -11.47
C SER A 79 -19.17 1.83 -10.54
N LYS A 80 -18.86 0.85 -9.68
CA LYS A 80 -19.82 0.25 -8.75
C LYS A 80 -19.66 0.75 -7.33
N ILE A 81 -18.84 1.77 -7.10
CA ILE A 81 -18.65 2.34 -5.77
C ILE A 81 -19.90 3.08 -5.33
N ASP A 82 -20.42 2.69 -4.18
CA ASP A 82 -21.57 3.30 -3.55
C ASP A 82 -21.12 4.36 -2.55
N THR A 83 -21.75 5.54 -2.58
CA THR A 83 -21.48 6.63 -1.65
C THR A 83 -22.51 6.76 -0.54
N SER A 84 -23.48 5.83 -0.46
CA SER A 84 -24.50 5.85 0.60
C SER A 84 -23.91 5.52 1.97
N LYS A 85 -22.81 4.81 2.00
CA LYS A 85 -22.08 4.48 3.24
C LYS A 85 -20.59 4.41 2.95
N VAL A 86 -19.78 4.52 3.99
CA VAL A 86 -18.32 4.48 3.86
C VAL A 86 -17.86 3.10 3.41
N GLN A 87 -17.15 3.06 2.30
CA GLN A 87 -16.54 1.84 1.74
C GLN A 87 -15.14 2.16 1.23
N MET A 88 -14.40 1.11 0.85
CA MET A 88 -13.09 1.29 0.23
C MET A 88 -13.22 2.14 -1.04
N LEU A 89 -12.24 3.01 -1.27
CA LEU A 89 -12.14 4.00 -2.33
C LEU A 89 -13.03 5.24 -2.18
N ASN A 90 -13.90 5.30 -1.19
CA ASN A 90 -14.63 6.53 -0.91
C ASN A 90 -13.71 7.60 -0.34
N LYS A 91 -14.00 8.86 -0.67
CA LYS A 91 -13.46 10.01 0.04
C LYS A 91 -14.42 10.35 1.17
N VAL A 92 -13.92 10.32 2.38
CA VAL A 92 -14.72 10.58 3.58
C VAL A 92 -14.23 11.86 4.23
N THR A 93 -15.13 12.83 4.38
CA THR A 93 -14.85 14.06 5.12
C THR A 93 -15.37 13.90 6.53
N ILE A 94 -14.50 14.05 7.51
CA ILE A 94 -14.83 13.89 8.93
C ILE A 94 -14.47 15.15 9.71
N LYS A 95 -15.23 15.40 10.76
CA LYS A 95 -15.02 16.53 11.66
C LYS A 95 -14.72 16.04 13.07
N ASN A 96 -13.59 16.48 13.60
CA ASN A 96 -13.23 16.21 14.99
C ASN A 96 -14.15 17.02 15.89
N GLN A 97 -14.96 16.33 16.69
CA GLN A 97 -15.95 16.98 17.54
C GLN A 97 -15.33 17.72 18.73
N LYS A 98 -14.08 17.42 19.08
CA LYS A 98 -13.40 18.10 20.19
C LYS A 98 -12.81 19.45 19.80
N ASN A 99 -12.23 19.57 18.59
CA ASN A 99 -11.55 20.81 18.17
C ASN A 99 -12.13 21.42 16.91
N GLY A 100 -13.12 20.79 16.27
CA GLY A 100 -13.75 21.30 15.07
C GLY A 100 -12.94 21.15 13.79
N ALA A 101 -11.79 20.48 13.84
CA ALA A 101 -10.96 20.28 12.65
C ALA A 101 -11.66 19.35 11.64
N VAL A 102 -11.61 19.73 10.36
CA VAL A 102 -12.20 18.97 9.27
C VAL A 102 -11.07 18.34 8.45
N MET A 103 -11.19 17.06 8.14
CA MET A 103 -10.20 16.30 7.39
C MET A 103 -10.89 15.44 6.35
N THR A 104 -10.26 15.25 5.21
CA THR A 104 -10.76 14.39 4.14
C THR A 104 -9.74 13.29 3.85
N TYR A 105 -10.20 12.04 3.87
CA TYR A 105 -9.36 10.89 3.59
C TYR A 105 -10.00 10.03 2.51
N THR A 106 -9.16 9.44 1.66
CA THR A 106 -9.57 8.38 0.74
C THR A 106 -9.18 7.05 1.38
N LEU A 107 -10.13 6.14 1.51
CA LEU A 107 -9.86 4.82 2.08
C LEU A 107 -9.33 3.89 0.98
N VAL A 108 -8.14 3.34 1.20
CA VAL A 108 -7.45 2.51 0.20
C VAL A 108 -6.91 1.24 0.87
N SER A 109 -6.46 0.30 0.04
CA SER A 109 -5.76 -0.88 0.55
C SER A 109 -4.42 -0.47 1.17
N GLU A 110 -3.88 -1.33 2.01
CA GLU A 110 -2.61 -1.05 2.70
C GLU A 110 -1.48 -0.74 1.72
N THR A 111 -1.45 -1.41 0.56
CA THR A 111 -0.42 -1.23 -0.45
C THR A 111 -0.47 0.14 -1.13
N GLU A 112 -1.62 0.80 -1.13
CA GLU A 112 -1.80 2.11 -1.76
C GLU A 112 -1.80 3.25 -0.74
N ALA A 113 -1.72 2.96 0.56
CA ALA A 113 -1.82 3.96 1.61
C ALA A 113 -0.67 4.97 1.54
N ASP A 114 -1.03 6.26 1.64
CA ASP A 114 -0.08 7.36 1.72
C ASP A 114 -0.73 8.48 2.51
N PHE A 115 -0.41 8.56 3.78
CA PHE A 115 -1.01 9.52 4.70
C PHE A 115 -0.80 10.97 4.23
N LYS A 116 0.35 11.26 3.63
CA LYS A 116 0.67 12.61 3.14
C LYS A 116 -0.25 13.03 2.00
N LYS A 117 -0.74 12.06 1.22
CA LYS A 117 -1.68 12.31 0.13
C LYS A 117 -3.14 12.13 0.55
N GLY A 118 -3.40 11.95 1.83
CA GLY A 118 -4.74 11.73 2.33
C GLY A 118 -5.29 10.34 2.03
N LYS A 119 -4.44 9.39 1.69
CA LYS A 119 -4.82 7.99 1.43
C LYS A 119 -4.61 7.17 2.69
N LEU A 120 -5.70 6.77 3.30
CA LEU A 120 -5.71 6.07 4.57
C LEU A 120 -5.96 4.58 4.36
N SER A 121 -5.10 3.73 4.92
CA SER A 121 -5.31 2.28 4.85
C SER A 121 -6.58 1.85 5.58
N ILE A 122 -7.34 0.93 4.97
CA ILE A 122 -8.53 0.35 5.60
C ILE A 122 -8.20 -0.42 6.88
N ASN A 123 -6.94 -0.72 7.13
CA ASN A 123 -6.50 -1.42 8.33
C ASN A 123 -6.22 -0.50 9.52
N THR A 124 -6.29 0.82 9.33
CA THR A 124 -6.11 1.77 10.43
C THR A 124 -7.32 1.81 11.36
N PRO A 125 -7.15 2.16 12.64
CA PRO A 125 -8.30 2.29 13.56
C PRO A 125 -9.34 3.30 13.08
N ILE A 126 -8.91 4.42 12.49
CA ILE A 126 -9.81 5.44 11.94
C ILE A 126 -10.67 4.84 10.82
N ALA A 127 -10.02 4.20 9.85
CA ALA A 127 -10.74 3.60 8.71
C ALA A 127 -11.70 2.49 9.16
N LYS A 128 -11.26 1.64 10.07
CA LYS A 128 -12.11 0.57 10.60
C LYS A 128 -13.35 1.10 11.31
N GLY A 129 -13.21 2.23 12.00
CA GLY A 129 -14.33 2.86 12.67
C GLY A 129 -15.30 3.53 11.72
N LEU A 130 -14.82 3.99 10.55
CA LEU A 130 -15.63 4.69 9.56
C LEU A 130 -16.38 3.76 8.61
N ILE A 131 -15.80 2.62 8.28
CA ILE A 131 -16.40 1.69 7.31
C ILE A 131 -17.80 1.26 7.73
N GLY A 132 -18.74 1.33 6.80
CA GLY A 132 -20.13 0.97 7.01
C GLY A 132 -20.99 2.08 7.60
N LYS A 133 -20.41 3.22 7.93
CA LYS A 133 -21.15 4.37 8.50
C LYS A 133 -21.70 5.26 7.40
N VAL A 134 -22.67 6.12 7.75
CA VAL A 134 -23.31 7.05 6.82
C VAL A 134 -23.07 8.49 7.24
N VAL A 135 -23.36 9.42 6.34
CA VAL A 135 -23.28 10.86 6.62
C VAL A 135 -24.16 11.19 7.83
N GLY A 136 -23.63 11.96 8.77
CA GLY A 136 -24.30 12.32 10.01
C GLY A 136 -23.97 11.42 11.18
N ASP A 137 -23.37 10.25 10.95
CA ASP A 137 -22.95 9.38 12.04
C ASP A 137 -21.76 9.99 12.79
N VAL A 138 -21.75 9.83 14.11
CA VAL A 138 -20.62 10.18 14.96
C VAL A 138 -19.97 8.89 15.43
N VAL A 139 -18.68 8.76 15.16
CA VAL A 139 -17.90 7.55 15.45
C VAL A 139 -16.83 7.88 16.49
N ASP A 140 -16.78 7.11 17.57
CA ASP A 140 -15.70 7.23 18.55
C ASP A 140 -14.50 6.44 18.09
N ILE A 141 -13.37 7.13 17.89
CA ILE A 141 -12.15 6.50 17.38
C ILE A 141 -11.08 6.51 18.46
N GLN A 142 -10.55 5.34 18.75
CA GLN A 142 -9.47 5.16 19.70
C GLN A 142 -8.15 5.62 19.09
N VAL A 143 -7.51 6.58 19.75
CA VAL A 143 -6.17 7.07 19.39
C VAL A 143 -5.26 6.97 20.61
N PRO A 144 -3.93 7.12 20.46
CA PRO A 144 -3.02 7.01 21.62
C PRO A 144 -3.35 7.93 22.78
N ASN A 145 -3.93 9.10 22.51
CA ASN A 145 -4.30 10.08 23.55
C ASN A 145 -5.72 9.92 24.07
N GLY A 146 -6.43 8.85 23.72
CA GLY A 146 -7.78 8.57 24.17
C GLY A 146 -8.76 8.33 23.05
N VAL A 147 -10.02 8.66 23.28
CA VAL A 147 -11.09 8.49 22.31
C VAL A 147 -11.51 9.86 21.77
N ILE A 148 -11.57 9.98 20.46
CA ILE A 148 -12.00 11.20 19.78
C ILE A 148 -13.26 10.90 18.97
N PRO A 149 -14.36 11.64 19.17
CA PRO A 149 -15.55 11.48 18.34
C PRO A 149 -15.37 12.25 17.00
N PHE A 150 -15.64 11.57 15.91
CA PHE A 150 -15.63 12.16 14.56
C PHE A 150 -17.00 12.05 13.94
N GLU A 151 -17.50 13.15 13.38
CA GLU A 151 -18.73 13.17 12.61
C GLU A 151 -18.43 13.02 11.13
N ILE A 152 -19.17 12.14 10.46
CA ILE A 152 -19.04 11.99 9.01
C ILE A 152 -19.88 13.09 8.35
N ILE A 153 -19.20 14.00 7.64
CA ILE A 153 -19.83 15.17 7.02
C ILE A 153 -20.22 14.87 5.58
N ASP A 154 -19.36 14.15 4.85
CA ASP A 154 -19.58 13.87 3.44
C ASP A 154 -18.90 12.56 3.04
N ILE A 155 -19.51 11.87 2.08
CA ILE A 155 -18.97 10.67 1.44
C ILE A 155 -19.04 10.89 -0.06
N SER A 156 -17.90 10.84 -0.74
CA SER A 156 -17.81 11.04 -2.18
C SER A 156 -16.90 10.01 -2.85
N MET A 157 -16.77 10.09 -4.12
CA MET A 157 -15.84 9.25 -4.88
C MET A 157 -14.54 9.98 -5.18
#